data_d1d4a85ed30298a8a598779aff55b8b9
#
_entry.id   d1d4a85ed30298a8a598779aff55b8b9
#
_cell.length_a   1.000
_cell.length_b   1.000
_cell.length_c   1.000
_cell.angle_alpha   90.00
_cell.angle_beta   90.00
_cell.angle_gamma   90.00
#
_symmetry.space_group_name_H-M   'P 1'
#
loop_
_entity.id
_entity.type
_entity.pdbx_description
1 polymer ?
#
loop_
_entity_poly.entity_id
_entity_poly.type
_entity_poly.pdbx_seq_one_letter_code
_entity_poly.pdbx_strand_id
1 'polypeptide(L)'
;MFSLALAFGITACAGTAGQSGDGKPAESGASAQEKNAQYEGQLQDKQAMLENMFNGFLSAVRNGSDAETLYGFLTDTSEYWLDTLENHAKVYNSEALDTCQFYEAYTIILYRLYEREHLWETDEDRMLFMMLSKSGMLDRFTNLPLGPMKVKNDRGSIGLAKSPEVPIMIFEWDDQNWKLNLPETVPLITKGIESIAVKKNWNGKKLALYWIEKEYHMTYSRLDESLLEPIGF
;
A
#
# COMPACT_ATOMS: atom_id res chain seq x y z
N MET A 1 -20.91 -14.88 34.93
CA MET A 1 -22.35 -14.66 35.14
C MET A 1 -22.63 -13.16 34.99
N PHE A 2 -23.18 -12.75 33.88
CA PHE A 2 -24.13 -11.64 33.73
C PHE A 2 -24.53 -11.63 32.25
N SER A 3 -25.74 -12.21 32.04
CA SER A 3 -26.43 -12.22 30.75
C SER A 3 -27.25 -10.94 30.67
N LEU A 4 -27.13 -10.17 29.60
CA LEU A 4 -28.05 -9.07 29.32
C LEU A 4 -28.68 -9.33 27.94
N ALA A 5 -29.90 -9.85 27.97
CA ALA A 5 -30.78 -9.95 26.83
C ALA A 5 -31.51 -8.61 26.64
N LEU A 6 -31.39 -7.99 25.47
CA LEU A 6 -32.23 -6.86 25.07
C LEU A 6 -33.22 -7.35 24.01
N ALA A 7 -34.48 -7.42 24.45
CA ALA A 7 -35.62 -7.65 23.60
C ALA A 7 -36.08 -6.32 22.98
N PHE A 8 -36.15 -6.22 21.65
CA PHE A 8 -36.81 -5.11 20.97
C PHE A 8 -38.22 -5.54 20.57
N GLY A 9 -39.17 -4.84 21.18
CA GLY A 9 -40.60 -4.99 20.92
C GLY A 9 -40.97 -4.40 19.55
N ILE A 10 -41.76 -5.16 18.81
CA ILE A 10 -42.41 -4.75 17.56
C ILE A 10 -43.76 -4.13 17.94
N THR A 11 -43.91 -2.84 17.67
CA THR A 11 -45.22 -2.16 17.79
C THR A 11 -45.88 -2.13 16.41
N ALA A 12 -46.91 -2.90 16.23
CA ALA A 12 -47.79 -2.84 15.04
C ALA A 12 -48.77 -1.68 15.18
N CYS A 13 -48.73 -0.72 14.24
CA CYS A 13 -49.81 0.24 14.05
C CYS A 13 -50.65 -0.17 12.83
N ALA A 14 -51.86 -0.59 13.06
CA ALA A 14 -52.91 -0.70 12.06
C ALA A 14 -53.54 0.67 11.82
N GLY A 15 -53.57 1.12 10.58
CA GLY A 15 -54.21 2.38 10.14
C GLY A 15 -54.96 2.16 8.84
N THR A 16 -56.23 2.43 8.86
CA THR A 16 -57.37 2.22 7.97
C THR A 16 -57.26 2.83 6.56
N ALA A 17 -58.03 2.23 5.69
CA ALA A 17 -58.26 2.50 4.29
C ALA A 17 -58.67 3.95 3.94
N GLY A 18 -58.21 4.43 2.79
CA GLY A 18 -58.73 5.56 2.03
C GLY A 18 -58.42 5.36 0.54
N GLN A 19 -59.48 5.18 -0.25
CA GLN A 19 -59.52 4.97 -1.69
C GLN A 19 -59.32 6.28 -2.44
N SER A 20 -58.52 6.31 -3.50
CA SER A 20 -58.86 6.66 -4.89
C SER A 20 -57.71 7.40 -5.59
N GLY A 21 -57.44 6.97 -6.81
CA GLY A 21 -57.11 7.89 -7.93
C GLY A 21 -55.70 7.85 -8.49
N ASP A 22 -55.65 7.42 -9.73
CA ASP A 22 -54.69 7.73 -10.76
C ASP A 22 -53.38 6.96 -10.85
N GLY A 23 -53.36 6.16 -11.92
CA GLY A 23 -52.26 5.32 -12.37
C GLY A 23 -51.02 6.11 -12.79
N LYS A 24 -49.98 5.93 -12.02
CA LYS A 24 -48.60 6.12 -12.47
C LYS A 24 -47.90 4.76 -12.42
N PRO A 25 -47.14 4.35 -13.47
CA PRO A 25 -46.43 3.07 -13.41
C PRO A 25 -45.54 3.10 -12.16
N ALA A 26 -45.73 2.16 -11.25
CA ALA A 26 -44.85 1.94 -10.14
C ALA A 26 -43.51 1.47 -10.73
N GLU A 27 -42.49 2.31 -10.66
CA GLU A 27 -41.10 1.85 -10.72
C GLU A 27 -40.98 0.81 -9.60
N SER A 28 -40.73 -0.45 -10.00
CA SER A 28 -40.49 -1.56 -9.08
C SER A 28 -39.14 -1.29 -8.38
N GLY A 29 -39.18 -0.49 -7.34
CA GLY A 29 -38.03 -0.27 -6.46
C GLY A 29 -37.69 -1.60 -5.80
N ALA A 30 -36.53 -2.17 -6.14
CA ALA A 30 -35.99 -3.33 -5.46
C ALA A 30 -36.05 -3.13 -3.95
N SER A 31 -36.46 -4.17 -3.22
CA SER A 31 -36.56 -4.10 -1.76
C SER A 31 -35.19 -3.79 -1.13
N ALA A 32 -35.14 -3.24 0.06
CA ALA A 32 -33.89 -2.97 0.76
C ALA A 32 -33.04 -4.25 0.92
N GLN A 33 -33.69 -5.40 1.05
CA GLN A 33 -33.02 -6.71 1.12
C GLN A 33 -32.39 -7.12 -0.22
N GLU A 34 -33.03 -6.89 -1.35
CA GLU A 34 -32.47 -7.17 -2.68
C GLU A 34 -31.29 -6.26 -2.97
N LYS A 35 -31.37 -4.98 -2.61
CA LYS A 35 -30.25 -4.04 -2.75
C LYS A 35 -29.04 -4.44 -1.89
N ASN A 36 -29.26 -4.88 -0.65
CA ASN A 36 -28.21 -5.36 0.23
C ASN A 36 -27.57 -6.65 -0.32
N ALA A 37 -28.36 -7.62 -0.78
CA ALA A 37 -27.83 -8.86 -1.36
C ALA A 37 -27.02 -8.59 -2.62
N GLN A 38 -27.45 -7.67 -3.48
CA GLN A 38 -26.71 -7.26 -4.67
C GLN A 38 -25.40 -6.55 -4.31
N TYR A 39 -25.41 -5.69 -3.31
CA TYR A 39 -24.20 -5.00 -2.82
C TYR A 39 -23.20 -5.99 -2.21
N GLU A 40 -23.64 -6.94 -1.39
CA GLU A 40 -22.78 -7.98 -0.83
C GLU A 40 -22.18 -8.87 -1.92
N GLY A 41 -22.95 -9.23 -2.96
CA GLY A 41 -22.43 -9.96 -4.13
C GLY A 41 -21.33 -9.20 -4.85
N GLN A 42 -21.53 -7.91 -5.11
CA GLN A 42 -20.52 -7.07 -5.75
C GLN A 42 -19.22 -6.94 -4.93
N LEU A 43 -19.34 -6.87 -3.60
CA LEU A 43 -18.17 -6.83 -2.71
C LEU A 43 -17.39 -8.15 -2.73
N GLN A 44 -18.08 -9.30 -2.77
CA GLN A 44 -17.43 -10.60 -2.88
C GLN A 44 -16.69 -10.75 -4.21
N ASP A 45 -17.29 -10.31 -5.32
CA ASP A 45 -16.64 -10.32 -6.62
C ASP A 45 -15.39 -9.43 -6.64
N LYS A 46 -15.48 -8.20 -6.11
CA LYS A 46 -14.34 -7.29 -5.98
C LYS A 46 -13.24 -7.86 -5.08
N GLN A 47 -13.59 -8.56 -4.00
CA GLN A 47 -12.60 -9.22 -3.15
C GLN A 47 -11.87 -10.35 -3.88
N ALA A 48 -12.57 -11.20 -4.61
CA ALA A 48 -11.95 -12.25 -5.40
C ALA A 48 -11.04 -11.68 -6.50
N MET A 49 -11.44 -10.58 -7.14
CA MET A 49 -10.60 -9.87 -8.11
C MET A 49 -9.33 -9.29 -7.45
N LEU A 50 -9.42 -8.74 -6.24
CA LEU A 50 -8.26 -8.24 -5.49
C LEU A 50 -7.29 -9.38 -5.15
N GLU A 51 -7.80 -10.52 -4.71
CA GLU A 51 -6.97 -11.70 -4.40
C GLU A 51 -6.24 -12.21 -5.66
N ASN A 52 -6.92 -12.26 -6.80
CA ASN A 52 -6.32 -12.65 -8.07
C ASN A 52 -5.24 -11.66 -8.53
N MET A 53 -5.53 -10.35 -8.47
CA MET A 53 -4.57 -9.31 -8.82
C MET A 53 -3.32 -9.41 -7.93
N PHE A 54 -3.49 -9.53 -6.62
CA PHE A 54 -2.38 -9.61 -5.68
C PHE A 54 -1.50 -10.85 -5.92
N ASN A 55 -2.11 -12.01 -6.19
CA ASN A 55 -1.37 -13.21 -6.55
C ASN A 55 -0.61 -13.04 -7.88
N GLY A 56 -1.21 -12.37 -8.86
CA GLY A 56 -0.55 -11.99 -10.10
C GLY A 56 0.66 -11.07 -9.87
N PHE A 57 0.48 -10.04 -9.06
CA PHE A 57 1.56 -9.13 -8.63
C PHE A 57 2.72 -9.88 -7.97
N LEU A 58 2.43 -10.74 -6.97
CA LEU A 58 3.48 -11.54 -6.31
C LEU A 58 4.22 -12.45 -7.29
N SER A 59 3.49 -13.04 -8.24
CA SER A 59 4.09 -13.87 -9.28
C SER A 59 4.99 -13.05 -10.21
N ALA A 60 4.54 -11.86 -10.63
CA ALA A 60 5.31 -10.97 -11.49
C ALA A 60 6.63 -10.54 -10.82
N VAL A 61 6.59 -10.11 -9.56
CA VAL A 61 7.78 -9.74 -8.77
C VAL A 61 8.76 -10.92 -8.64
N ARG A 62 8.26 -12.10 -8.29
CA ARG A 62 9.11 -13.30 -8.07
C ARG A 62 9.74 -13.84 -9.35
N ASN A 63 9.06 -13.69 -10.47
CA ASN A 63 9.53 -14.15 -11.78
C ASN A 63 10.42 -13.13 -12.48
N GLY A 64 10.61 -11.92 -11.94
CA GLY A 64 11.41 -10.87 -12.53
C GLY A 64 10.78 -10.33 -13.81
N SER A 65 9.47 -10.04 -13.77
CA SER A 65 8.76 -9.43 -14.90
C SER A 65 9.36 -8.06 -15.27
N ASP A 66 9.13 -7.65 -16.50
CA ASP A 66 9.54 -6.34 -17.01
C ASP A 66 8.79 -5.17 -16.34
N ALA A 67 9.28 -3.96 -16.57
CA ALA A 67 8.73 -2.75 -15.97
C ALA A 67 7.27 -2.51 -16.40
N GLU A 68 6.93 -2.72 -17.67
CA GLU A 68 5.55 -2.53 -18.17
C GLU A 68 4.56 -3.42 -17.40
N THR A 69 4.93 -4.70 -17.21
CA THR A 69 4.13 -5.65 -16.42
C THR A 69 3.99 -5.19 -14.96
N LEU A 70 5.07 -4.72 -14.33
CA LEU A 70 5.04 -4.27 -12.92
C LEU A 70 4.23 -2.99 -12.75
N TYR A 71 4.38 -2.01 -13.65
CA TYR A 71 3.54 -0.80 -13.66
C TYR A 71 2.06 -1.14 -13.84
N GLY A 72 1.74 -2.18 -14.60
CA GLY A 72 0.37 -2.66 -14.74
C GLY A 72 -0.35 -2.99 -13.43
N PHE A 73 0.38 -3.22 -12.34
CA PHE A 73 -0.18 -3.45 -11.00
C PHE A 73 -0.23 -2.20 -10.11
N LEU A 74 0.32 -1.07 -10.55
CA LEU A 74 0.41 0.15 -9.76
C LEU A 74 -0.67 1.17 -10.12
N THR A 75 -1.01 2.03 -9.17
CA THR A 75 -1.79 3.24 -9.46
C THR A 75 -0.93 4.28 -10.16
N ASP A 76 -1.52 5.18 -10.95
CA ASP A 76 -0.83 6.31 -11.58
C ASP A 76 -0.11 7.18 -10.54
N THR A 77 -0.71 7.32 -9.35
CA THR A 77 -0.08 8.03 -8.22
C THR A 77 1.18 7.34 -7.72
N SER A 78 1.25 6.00 -7.83
CA SER A 78 2.45 5.24 -7.47
C SER A 78 3.58 5.44 -8.48
N GLU A 79 3.28 5.48 -9.77
CA GLU A 79 4.25 5.78 -10.82
C GLU A 79 4.85 7.17 -10.61
N TYR A 80 4.00 8.20 -10.49
CA TYR A 80 4.45 9.56 -10.21
C TYR A 80 5.28 9.67 -8.91
N TRP A 81 4.93 8.88 -7.90
CA TRP A 81 5.66 8.87 -6.64
C TRP A 81 7.06 8.23 -6.77
N LEU A 82 7.21 7.18 -7.57
CA LEU A 82 8.51 6.57 -7.89
C LEU A 82 9.41 7.57 -8.62
N ASP A 83 8.90 8.25 -9.64
CA ASP A 83 9.61 9.32 -10.36
C ASP A 83 10.05 10.44 -9.43
N THR A 84 9.17 10.82 -8.49
CA THR A 84 9.48 11.84 -7.49
C THR A 84 10.62 11.41 -6.58
N LEU A 85 10.62 10.17 -6.08
CA LEU A 85 11.70 9.64 -5.25
C LEU A 85 13.02 9.55 -6.01
N GLU A 86 13.00 9.14 -7.27
CA GLU A 86 14.18 9.11 -8.11
C GLU A 86 14.74 10.51 -8.33
N ASN A 87 13.88 11.49 -8.61
CA ASN A 87 14.30 12.89 -8.73
C ASN A 87 14.88 13.42 -7.41
N HIS A 88 14.26 13.13 -6.26
CA HIS A 88 14.81 13.48 -4.94
C HIS A 88 16.18 12.84 -4.71
N ALA A 89 16.40 11.60 -5.17
CA ALA A 89 17.70 10.95 -5.09
C ALA A 89 18.79 11.70 -5.88
N LYS A 90 18.41 12.38 -6.96
CA LYS A 90 19.32 13.16 -7.80
C LYS A 90 19.63 14.55 -7.24
N VAL A 91 18.67 15.19 -6.50
CA VAL A 91 18.76 16.62 -6.16
C VAL A 91 18.85 16.94 -4.66
N TYR A 92 18.40 16.06 -3.75
CA TYR A 92 18.39 16.34 -2.32
C TYR A 92 19.80 16.31 -1.76
N ASN A 93 20.17 17.37 -1.01
CA ASN A 93 21.39 17.40 -0.21
C ASN A 93 21.16 16.85 1.21
N SER A 94 22.20 16.80 2.02
CA SER A 94 22.15 16.31 3.39
C SER A 94 21.11 17.02 4.26
N GLU A 95 20.91 18.33 4.07
CA GLU A 95 19.93 19.15 4.81
C GLU A 95 18.48 18.78 4.43
N ALA A 96 18.22 18.58 3.15
CA ALA A 96 16.92 18.11 2.67
C ALA A 96 16.59 16.72 3.21
N LEU A 97 17.58 15.82 3.27
CA LEU A 97 17.40 14.48 3.84
C LEU A 97 17.09 14.50 5.34
N ASP A 98 17.48 15.54 6.10
CA ASP A 98 17.13 15.69 7.52
C ASP A 98 15.63 15.90 7.75
N THR A 99 14.92 16.39 6.75
CA THR A 99 13.46 16.63 6.79
C THR A 99 12.63 15.45 6.30
N CYS A 100 13.28 14.46 5.64
CA CYS A 100 12.62 13.30 5.09
C CYS A 100 12.10 12.34 6.18
N GLN A 101 11.00 11.68 5.89
CA GLN A 101 10.59 10.49 6.64
C GLN A 101 11.59 9.36 6.41
N PHE A 102 11.53 8.35 7.27
CA PHE A 102 12.47 7.23 7.17
C PHE A 102 12.48 6.57 5.78
N TYR A 103 11.32 6.26 5.25
CA TYR A 103 11.22 5.55 3.97
C TYR A 103 11.79 6.37 2.80
N GLU A 104 11.59 7.69 2.79
CA GLU A 104 12.14 8.59 1.76
C GLU A 104 13.67 8.63 1.86
N ALA A 105 14.19 8.94 3.05
CA ALA A 105 15.63 8.98 3.26
C ALA A 105 16.29 7.64 2.95
N TYR A 106 15.68 6.52 3.36
CA TYR A 106 16.18 5.17 3.08
C TYR A 106 16.24 4.90 1.57
N THR A 107 15.17 5.19 0.85
CA THR A 107 15.07 4.96 -0.58
C THR A 107 16.07 5.83 -1.36
N ILE A 108 16.18 7.11 -1.02
CA ILE A 108 17.11 8.06 -1.65
C ILE A 108 18.57 7.63 -1.43
N ILE A 109 18.95 7.32 -0.19
CA ILE A 109 20.32 6.92 0.15
C ILE A 109 20.66 5.57 -0.49
N LEU A 110 19.71 4.63 -0.49
CA LEU A 110 19.90 3.32 -1.12
C LEU A 110 20.06 3.44 -2.64
N TYR A 111 19.26 4.29 -3.30
CA TYR A 111 19.42 4.58 -4.73
C TYR A 111 20.82 5.10 -5.05
N ARG A 112 21.32 6.04 -4.27
CA ARG A 112 22.67 6.60 -4.41
C ARG A 112 23.76 5.56 -4.17
N LEU A 113 23.55 4.66 -3.22
CA LEU A 113 24.47 3.55 -2.97
C LEU A 113 24.54 2.63 -4.18
N TYR A 114 23.40 2.28 -4.78
CA TYR A 114 23.35 1.44 -5.98
C TYR A 114 24.05 2.10 -7.18
N GLU A 115 23.86 3.43 -7.37
CA GLU A 115 24.57 4.19 -8.40
C GLU A 115 26.08 4.17 -8.19
N ARG A 116 26.54 4.48 -6.99
CA ARG A 116 27.95 4.57 -6.65
C ARG A 116 28.67 3.23 -6.77
N GLU A 117 28.04 2.16 -6.31
CA GLU A 117 28.64 0.81 -6.31
C GLU A 117 28.35 0.04 -7.60
N HIS A 118 27.67 0.65 -8.58
CA HIS A 118 27.26 0.01 -9.83
C HIS A 118 26.49 -1.30 -9.64
N LEU A 119 25.49 -1.30 -8.74
CA LEU A 119 24.73 -2.49 -8.36
C LEU A 119 23.45 -2.69 -9.19
N TRP A 120 23.19 -1.82 -10.16
CA TRP A 120 22.02 -1.93 -11.01
C TRP A 120 22.09 -3.14 -11.94
N GLU A 121 21.01 -3.91 -12.00
CA GLU A 121 20.84 -5.00 -12.97
C GLU A 121 20.18 -4.51 -14.28
N THR A 122 19.62 -3.29 -14.28
CA THR A 122 18.96 -2.64 -15.42
C THR A 122 19.32 -1.16 -15.46
N ASP A 123 19.30 -0.57 -16.64
CA ASP A 123 19.53 0.86 -16.85
C ASP A 123 18.22 1.67 -16.87
N GLU A 124 17.08 1.00 -16.96
CA GLU A 124 15.74 1.60 -17.01
C GLU A 124 14.97 1.28 -15.73
N ASP A 125 14.05 2.16 -15.35
CA ASP A 125 13.11 1.98 -14.23
C ASP A 125 13.75 1.55 -12.90
N ARG A 126 14.94 2.07 -12.62
CA ARG A 126 15.78 1.69 -11.47
C ARG A 126 15.04 1.80 -10.14
N MET A 127 14.27 2.88 -9.95
CA MET A 127 13.46 3.07 -8.74
C MET A 127 12.37 2.00 -8.60
N LEU A 128 11.69 1.66 -9.69
CA LEU A 128 10.68 0.61 -9.73
C LEU A 128 11.30 -0.73 -9.31
N PHE A 129 12.40 -1.14 -9.92
CA PHE A 129 13.05 -2.42 -9.62
C PHE A 129 13.63 -2.47 -8.20
N MET A 130 14.15 -1.35 -7.68
CA MET A 130 14.60 -1.27 -6.29
C MET A 130 13.44 -1.49 -5.31
N MET A 131 12.23 -1.07 -5.66
CA MET A 131 11.04 -1.28 -4.85
C MET A 131 10.42 -2.67 -5.03
N LEU A 132 10.29 -3.14 -6.26
CA LEU A 132 9.40 -4.27 -6.63
C LEU A 132 10.13 -5.49 -7.18
N SER A 133 11.45 -5.51 -7.29
CA SER A 133 12.15 -6.72 -7.71
C SER A 133 12.19 -7.78 -6.60
N LYS A 134 12.57 -9.00 -6.99
CA LYS A 134 12.98 -10.03 -6.04
C LYS A 134 14.18 -9.51 -5.25
N SER A 135 14.07 -9.43 -3.95
CA SER A 135 14.98 -8.75 -3.02
C SER A 135 14.80 -7.23 -2.95
N GLY A 136 13.82 -6.67 -3.66
CA GLY A 136 13.43 -5.28 -3.52
C GLY A 136 12.80 -4.97 -2.15
N MET A 137 12.52 -3.69 -1.92
CA MET A 137 12.02 -3.22 -0.63
C MET A 137 10.74 -3.95 -0.19
N LEU A 138 9.82 -4.24 -1.13
CA LEU A 138 8.54 -4.88 -0.82
C LEU A 138 8.59 -6.42 -0.73
N ASP A 139 9.62 -7.08 -1.29
CA ASP A 139 9.69 -8.54 -1.30
C ASP A 139 9.63 -9.15 0.11
N ARG A 140 10.26 -8.52 1.09
CA ARG A 140 10.27 -8.97 2.49
C ARG A 140 8.88 -9.01 3.11
N PHE A 141 8.00 -8.09 2.73
CA PHE A 141 6.65 -7.98 3.28
C PHE A 141 5.70 -8.97 2.60
N THR A 142 5.95 -9.31 1.34
CA THR A 142 5.15 -10.31 0.62
C THR A 142 5.37 -11.73 1.14
N ASN A 143 6.44 -11.98 1.88
CA ASN A 143 6.74 -13.26 2.52
C ASN A 143 6.23 -13.36 3.98
N LEU A 144 5.62 -12.31 4.53
CA LEU A 144 5.01 -12.35 5.85
C LEU A 144 3.68 -13.13 5.82
N PRO A 145 3.27 -13.73 6.96
CA PRO A 145 1.94 -14.31 7.07
C PRO A 145 0.89 -13.21 6.97
N LEU A 146 0.22 -13.14 5.82
CA LEU A 146 -0.82 -12.15 5.54
C LEU A 146 -2.18 -12.65 6.05
N GLY A 147 -3.02 -11.72 6.48
CA GLY A 147 -4.41 -11.95 6.83
C GLY A 147 -5.33 -11.95 5.60
N PRO A 148 -6.64 -12.04 5.79
CA PRO A 148 -7.60 -11.93 4.71
C PRO A 148 -7.59 -10.52 4.12
N MET A 149 -7.83 -10.44 2.82
CA MET A 149 -8.06 -9.17 2.14
C MET A 149 -9.40 -8.60 2.52
N LYS A 150 -9.47 -7.28 2.59
CA LYS A 150 -10.69 -6.54 2.92
C LYS A 150 -10.96 -5.55 1.82
N VAL A 151 -12.21 -5.51 1.38
CA VAL A 151 -12.70 -4.55 0.39
C VAL A 151 -13.78 -3.70 1.03
N LYS A 152 -13.67 -2.40 0.86
CA LYS A 152 -14.71 -1.42 1.25
C LYS A 152 -14.81 -0.39 0.15
N ASN A 153 -15.91 -0.39 -0.59
CA ASN A 153 -16.10 0.42 -1.79
C ASN A 153 -14.98 0.14 -2.82
N ASP A 154 -14.26 1.19 -3.22
CA ASP A 154 -13.17 1.15 -4.19
C ASP A 154 -11.78 1.08 -3.54
N ARG A 155 -11.74 0.66 -2.28
CA ARG A 155 -10.50 0.53 -1.50
C ARG A 155 -10.35 -0.89 -0.98
N GLY A 156 -9.20 -1.49 -1.30
CA GLY A 156 -8.76 -2.78 -0.80
C GLY A 156 -7.64 -2.62 0.24
N SER A 157 -7.52 -3.58 1.13
CA SER A 157 -6.41 -3.62 2.08
C SER A 157 -6.09 -5.03 2.53
N ILE A 158 -4.84 -5.25 2.93
CA ILE A 158 -4.38 -6.47 3.58
C ILE A 158 -3.54 -6.11 4.81
N GLY A 159 -3.74 -6.81 5.91
CA GLY A 159 -2.93 -6.70 7.12
C GLY A 159 -2.15 -7.99 7.39
N LEU A 160 -1.37 -8.02 8.47
CA LEU A 160 -0.71 -9.25 8.93
C LEU A 160 -1.73 -10.22 9.54
N ALA A 161 -1.50 -11.53 9.42
CA ALA A 161 -2.37 -12.57 10.00
C ALA A 161 -2.60 -12.39 11.51
N LYS A 162 -1.59 -11.88 12.24
CA LYS A 162 -1.70 -11.60 13.68
C LYS A 162 -2.42 -10.29 14.01
N SER A 163 -2.60 -9.41 13.04
CA SER A 163 -3.23 -8.09 13.21
C SER A 163 -3.95 -7.70 11.91
N PRO A 164 -4.98 -8.47 11.49
CA PRO A 164 -5.60 -8.30 10.17
C PRO A 164 -6.39 -6.99 10.05
N GLU A 165 -6.67 -6.31 11.18
CA GLU A 165 -7.35 -5.02 11.20
C GLU A 165 -6.41 -3.84 10.93
N VAL A 166 -5.08 -4.06 11.02
CA VAL A 166 -4.08 -3.03 10.75
C VAL A 166 -3.56 -3.23 9.34
N PRO A 167 -3.94 -2.38 8.38
CA PRO A 167 -3.49 -2.53 7.00
C PRO A 167 -1.97 -2.29 6.90
N ILE A 168 -1.33 -3.07 6.04
CA ILE A 168 0.07 -2.89 5.64
C ILE A 168 0.20 -2.65 4.14
N MET A 169 -0.79 -3.04 3.34
CA MET A 169 -0.87 -2.72 1.92
C MET A 169 -2.24 -2.17 1.59
N ILE A 170 -2.28 -1.19 0.70
CA ILE A 170 -3.47 -0.50 0.24
C ILE A 170 -3.60 -0.65 -1.27
N PHE A 171 -4.81 -0.92 -1.70
CA PHE A 171 -5.20 -1.09 -3.09
C PHE A 171 -6.36 -0.17 -3.43
N GLU A 172 -6.39 0.30 -4.67
CA GLU A 172 -7.45 1.13 -5.22
C GLU A 172 -8.07 0.48 -6.45
N TRP A 173 -9.36 0.66 -6.62
CA TRP A 173 -10.10 0.21 -7.79
C TRP A 173 -10.16 1.33 -8.82
N ASP A 174 -9.66 1.07 -10.04
CA ASP A 174 -9.59 2.04 -11.15
C ASP A 174 -10.74 1.88 -12.17
N ASP A 175 -11.93 1.47 -11.72
CA ASP A 175 -13.11 1.12 -12.53
C ASP A 175 -13.01 -0.20 -13.31
N GLN A 176 -11.82 -0.79 -13.45
CA GLN A 176 -11.62 -2.04 -14.18
C GLN A 176 -10.83 -3.07 -13.36
N ASN A 177 -9.79 -2.63 -12.66
CA ASN A 177 -8.87 -3.50 -11.95
C ASN A 177 -8.46 -2.92 -10.61
N TRP A 178 -7.97 -3.78 -9.74
CA TRP A 178 -7.28 -3.38 -8.53
C TRP A 178 -5.84 -2.98 -8.84
N LYS A 179 -5.38 -1.92 -8.19
CA LYS A 179 -4.02 -1.38 -8.30
C LYS A 179 -3.41 -1.17 -6.92
N LEU A 180 -2.12 -1.46 -6.77
CA LEU A 180 -1.38 -1.21 -5.52
C LEU A 180 -1.03 0.28 -5.41
N ASN A 181 -1.39 0.91 -4.28
CA ASN A 181 -1.03 2.29 -3.96
C ASN A 181 0.24 2.30 -3.10
N LEU A 182 1.40 2.58 -3.69
CA LEU A 182 2.69 2.63 -3.01
C LEU A 182 2.80 3.80 -2.02
N PRO A 183 2.39 5.05 -2.35
CA PRO A 183 2.43 6.18 -1.42
C PRO A 183 1.72 5.92 -0.11
N GLU A 184 0.65 5.15 -0.11
CA GLU A 184 -0.06 4.76 1.11
C GLU A 184 0.48 3.49 1.75
N THR A 185 1.02 2.57 0.97
CA THR A 185 1.53 1.27 1.43
C THR A 185 2.87 1.41 2.15
N VAL A 186 3.84 2.09 1.54
CA VAL A 186 5.22 2.14 2.06
C VAL A 186 5.32 2.76 3.45
N PRO A 187 4.64 3.89 3.77
CA PRO A 187 4.61 4.42 5.13
C PRO A 187 4.02 3.46 6.17
N LEU A 188 3.02 2.66 5.80
CA LEU A 188 2.41 1.67 6.72
C LEU A 188 3.39 0.55 7.06
N ILE A 189 4.09 0.06 6.04
CA ILE A 189 5.09 -1.01 6.18
C ILE A 189 6.26 -0.54 7.06
N THR A 190 6.74 0.68 6.87
CA THR A 190 7.91 1.22 7.58
C THR A 190 7.62 1.70 9.00
N LYS A 191 6.36 1.90 9.35
CA LYS A 191 5.94 2.42 10.67
C LYS A 191 6.49 1.64 11.86
N GLY A 192 6.62 0.32 11.74
CA GLY A 192 7.24 -0.51 12.76
C GLY A 192 8.71 -0.18 12.99
N ILE A 193 9.44 0.11 11.92
CA ILE A 193 10.87 0.49 11.94
C ILE A 193 11.03 1.90 12.52
N GLU A 194 10.16 2.83 12.16
CA GLU A 194 10.17 4.21 12.65
C GLU A 194 10.01 4.31 14.17
N SER A 195 9.37 3.33 14.80
CA SER A 195 9.30 3.26 16.26
C SER A 195 10.68 3.20 16.94
N ILE A 196 11.70 2.72 16.24
CA ILE A 196 13.08 2.68 16.70
C ILE A 196 13.67 4.10 16.73
N ALA A 197 13.39 4.91 15.70
CA ALA A 197 13.83 6.30 15.62
C ALA A 197 13.30 7.12 16.80
N VAL A 198 12.00 6.97 17.11
CA VAL A 198 11.37 7.64 18.24
C VAL A 198 12.07 7.28 19.56
N LYS A 199 12.31 5.97 19.80
CA LYS A 199 12.98 5.51 21.04
C LYS A 199 14.42 6.00 21.17
N LYS A 200 15.11 6.22 20.06
CA LYS A 200 16.51 6.64 20.00
C LYS A 200 16.69 8.15 19.80
N ASN A 201 15.62 8.89 19.65
CA ASN A 201 15.62 10.31 19.25
C ASN A 201 16.44 10.56 17.98
N TRP A 202 16.16 9.75 16.95
CA TRP A 202 16.76 9.85 15.62
C TRP A 202 15.77 10.44 14.63
N ASN A 203 16.26 11.16 13.63
CA ASN A 203 15.47 11.52 12.45
C ASN A 203 15.45 10.37 11.42
N GLY A 204 14.67 10.55 10.35
CA GLY A 204 14.53 9.56 9.27
C GLY A 204 15.86 9.20 8.61
N LYS A 205 16.68 10.20 8.29
CA LYS A 205 18.02 10.04 7.70
C LYS A 205 18.93 9.14 8.55
N LYS A 206 19.02 9.42 9.84
CA LYS A 206 19.88 8.64 10.75
C LYS A 206 19.41 7.20 10.90
N LEU A 207 18.08 6.98 10.92
CA LEU A 207 17.51 5.64 10.92
C LEU A 207 17.79 4.92 9.61
N ALA A 208 17.69 5.61 8.47
CA ALA A 208 17.98 5.07 7.15
C ALA A 208 19.42 4.58 7.03
N LEU A 209 20.39 5.41 7.41
CA LEU A 209 21.81 5.03 7.44
C LEU A 209 22.06 3.79 8.31
N TYR A 210 21.50 3.78 9.52
CA TYR A 210 21.64 2.64 10.44
C TYR A 210 21.04 1.36 9.84
N TRP A 211 19.92 1.47 9.11
CA TRP A 211 19.25 0.32 8.52
C TRP A 211 20.01 -0.24 7.33
N ILE A 212 20.50 0.64 6.45
CA ILE A 212 21.35 0.27 5.29
C ILE A 212 22.63 -0.41 5.78
N GLU A 213 23.30 0.14 6.80
CA GLU A 213 24.50 -0.47 7.38
C GLU A 213 24.26 -1.91 7.84
N LYS A 214 23.15 -2.14 8.55
CA LYS A 214 22.78 -3.48 9.04
C LYS A 214 22.43 -4.44 7.91
N GLU A 215 21.69 -3.95 6.93
CA GLU A 215 21.14 -4.78 5.87
C GLU A 215 22.20 -5.23 4.87
N TYR A 216 23.09 -4.33 4.52
CA TYR A 216 24.17 -4.56 3.55
C TYR A 216 25.51 -4.92 4.21
N HIS A 217 25.53 -5.13 5.53
CA HIS A 217 26.74 -5.41 6.32
C HIS A 217 27.89 -4.42 6.03
N MET A 218 27.52 -3.17 5.74
CA MET A 218 28.48 -2.11 5.46
C MET A 218 28.96 -1.50 6.75
N THR A 219 30.23 -1.18 6.82
CA THR A 219 30.78 -0.35 7.89
C THR A 219 30.44 1.12 7.61
N TYR A 220 30.28 1.93 8.65
CA TYR A 220 29.97 3.36 8.56
C TYR A 220 30.92 4.13 7.65
N SER A 221 32.15 3.64 7.45
CA SER A 221 33.13 4.20 6.52
C SER A 221 32.80 4.04 5.05
N ARG A 222 31.86 3.14 4.69
CA ARG A 222 31.34 3.02 3.32
C ARG A 222 30.07 3.83 3.09
N LEU A 223 29.35 4.18 4.16
CA LEU A 223 28.23 5.12 4.14
C LEU A 223 28.77 6.53 4.37
N ASP A 224 29.71 6.95 3.55
CA ASP A 224 30.34 8.26 3.67
C ASP A 224 29.38 9.40 3.32
N GLU A 225 29.82 10.63 3.60
CA GLU A 225 29.04 11.84 3.36
C GLU A 225 28.63 12.00 1.89
N SER A 226 29.31 11.35 0.93
CA SER A 226 28.97 11.43 -0.49
C SER A 226 27.59 10.85 -0.81
N LEU A 227 27.09 9.88 -0.02
CA LEU A 227 25.74 9.36 -0.16
C LEU A 227 24.64 10.33 0.33
N LEU A 228 25.04 11.36 1.06
CA LEU A 228 24.12 12.38 1.58
C LEU A 228 24.01 13.58 0.63
N GLU A 229 24.86 13.64 -0.38
CA GLU A 229 24.87 14.71 -1.37
C GLU A 229 24.23 14.27 -2.69
N PRO A 230 23.72 15.23 -3.51
CA PRO A 230 23.15 14.95 -4.81
C PRO A 230 24.09 14.14 -5.72
N ILE A 231 23.51 13.24 -6.49
CA ILE A 231 24.27 12.57 -7.56
C ILE A 231 24.42 13.61 -8.69
N GLY A 232 25.64 14.00 -8.99
CA GLY A 232 25.90 14.92 -10.12
C GLY A 232 25.32 14.35 -11.42
N PHE A 233 24.73 15.24 -12.25
CA PHE A 233 24.27 14.91 -13.59
C PHE A 233 25.45 14.68 -14.54
#